data_9e8232fd547618377a9736f4d7e6b646
#
_entry.id   9e8232fd547618377a9736f4d7e6b646
#
_cell.length_a   1.000
_cell.length_b   1.000
_cell.length_c   1.000
_cell.angle_alpha   90.00
_cell.angle_beta   90.00
_cell.angle_gamma   90.00
#
_symmetry.space_group_name_H-M   'P 1'
#
loop_
_entity.id
_entity.type
_entity.pdbx_description
1 polymer ?
#
loop_
_entity_poly.entity_id
_entity_poly.type
_entity_poly.pdbx_seq_one_letter_code
_entity_poly.pdbx_strand_id
1 'polypeptide(L)'
;MRVTYLMRCLAMMRGGGETQHLAWIRALAKLGVEIDVITGRPLLGHAVYPPEPDIETTTLRSPYAREFVYRTQSWRGFGRLTMWSLHGDEELFCRLAFNRIAARPQQPDLVLAHALHQAPRLAPGTYPVAVYLPGPPHTRYIPDLQRADALISDGYAAKQLPAMIGRHVDDVLKGVDIDTFTPDGPNERAVQGLEGKKVVICVTRLVPIKNLPMMLKAVALVRQRQPNVVLALIGEGPQKPLLEQQARELGVADAVRFVGYLSQSSTPSWYRSADVFALSSDFDNSPNVVLEAMACGLPVVATDVGGLREYVNPPAHGVLTPKGDADAFAAALLDYLNDEDRARATGRDNRHAAVTRFSWAVSAARMRDVYARVIDEFARKRSAPREVAS
;
A
#
# COMPACT_ATOMS: atom_id res chain seq x y z
N MET A 1 -17.74 -7.21 17.98
CA MET A 1 -17.64 -5.91 17.30
C MET A 1 -17.93 -6.12 15.84
N ARG A 2 -18.91 -5.40 15.29
CA ARG A 2 -19.30 -5.45 13.87
C ARG A 2 -18.89 -4.15 13.18
N VAL A 3 -18.13 -4.26 12.09
CA VAL A 3 -17.64 -3.13 11.31
C VAL A 3 -18.09 -3.25 9.86
N THR A 4 -18.75 -2.20 9.35
CA THR A 4 -19.10 -2.14 7.92
C THR A 4 -18.04 -1.32 7.17
N TYR A 5 -17.40 -1.92 6.17
CA TYR A 5 -16.45 -1.25 5.29
C TYR A 5 -17.17 -0.67 4.08
N LEU A 6 -16.98 0.62 3.83
CA LEU A 6 -17.42 1.27 2.59
C LEU A 6 -16.21 1.36 1.64
N MET A 7 -16.18 0.51 0.61
CA MET A 7 -15.10 0.40 -0.36
C MET A 7 -15.64 0.56 -1.78
N ARG A 8 -15.95 1.79 -2.19
CA ARG A 8 -16.65 2.09 -3.46
C ARG A 8 -16.07 1.35 -4.68
N CYS A 9 -14.75 1.19 -4.74
CA CYS A 9 -14.07 0.71 -5.94
C CYS A 9 -13.74 -0.79 -5.94
N LEU A 10 -13.97 -1.53 -4.86
CA LEU A 10 -13.48 -2.91 -4.69
C LEU A 10 -13.92 -3.87 -5.82
N ALA A 11 -15.16 -3.78 -6.27
CA ALA A 11 -15.67 -4.62 -7.36
C ALA A 11 -15.26 -4.12 -8.76
N MET A 12 -14.62 -2.95 -8.86
CA MET A 12 -14.29 -2.25 -10.11
C MET A 12 -12.81 -2.20 -10.39
N MET A 13 -12.01 -2.08 -9.34
CA MET A 13 -10.56 -1.95 -9.41
C MET A 13 -9.94 -2.71 -8.24
N ARG A 14 -8.80 -3.35 -8.52
CA ARG A 14 -7.93 -3.92 -7.48
C ARG A 14 -6.55 -3.34 -7.62
N GLY A 15 -6.30 -2.29 -6.84
CA GLY A 15 -4.98 -1.73 -6.65
C GLY A 15 -4.37 -2.15 -5.31
N GLY A 16 -3.23 -1.55 -4.96
CA GLY A 16 -2.57 -1.83 -3.68
C GLY A 16 -3.44 -1.51 -2.45
N GLY A 17 -4.29 -0.47 -2.54
CA GLY A 17 -5.19 -0.08 -1.44
C GLY A 17 -6.29 -1.10 -1.20
N GLU A 18 -6.95 -1.57 -2.23
CA GLU A 18 -8.02 -2.58 -2.14
C GLU A 18 -7.48 -3.91 -1.62
N THR A 19 -6.35 -4.37 -2.16
CA THR A 19 -5.68 -5.61 -1.72
C THR A 19 -5.26 -5.52 -0.25
N GLN A 20 -4.76 -4.39 0.18
CA GLN A 20 -4.39 -4.13 1.57
C GLN A 20 -5.60 -4.24 2.51
N HIS A 21 -6.75 -3.63 2.14
CA HIS A 21 -7.96 -3.70 2.97
C HIS A 21 -8.54 -5.11 3.04
N LEU A 22 -8.50 -5.88 1.95
CA LEU A 22 -8.88 -7.29 1.98
C LEU A 22 -8.00 -8.10 2.95
N ALA A 23 -6.70 -7.83 2.99
CA ALA A 23 -5.80 -8.48 3.95
C ALA A 23 -6.10 -8.07 5.40
N TRP A 24 -6.40 -6.79 5.67
CA TRP A 24 -6.86 -6.34 6.99
C TRP A 24 -8.18 -6.99 7.40
N ILE A 25 -9.17 -7.04 6.50
CA ILE A 25 -10.46 -7.69 6.77
C ILE A 25 -10.26 -9.13 7.20
N ARG A 26 -9.46 -9.90 6.46
CA ARG A 26 -9.15 -11.29 6.80
C ARG A 26 -8.42 -11.43 8.13
N ALA A 27 -7.47 -10.55 8.40
CA ALA A 27 -6.71 -10.57 9.65
C ALA A 27 -7.56 -10.13 10.86
N LEU A 28 -8.43 -9.15 10.70
CA LEU A 28 -9.39 -8.72 11.74
C LEU A 28 -10.44 -9.79 12.02
N ALA A 29 -10.92 -10.50 11.00
CA ALA A 29 -11.85 -11.62 11.18
C ALA A 29 -11.24 -12.72 12.06
N LYS A 30 -9.95 -13.03 11.92
CA LYS A 30 -9.22 -13.96 12.81
C LYS A 30 -9.15 -13.45 14.26
N LEU A 31 -9.32 -12.15 14.49
CA LEU A 31 -9.38 -11.54 15.83
C LEU A 31 -10.81 -11.40 16.38
N GLY A 32 -11.80 -12.01 15.71
CA GLY A 32 -13.20 -12.00 16.13
C GLY A 32 -13.96 -10.73 15.78
N VAL A 33 -13.46 -9.91 14.84
CA VAL A 33 -14.20 -8.76 14.31
C VAL A 33 -15.09 -9.24 13.17
N GLU A 34 -16.40 -9.03 13.28
CA GLU A 34 -17.35 -9.29 12.21
C GLU A 34 -17.28 -8.15 11.20
N ILE A 35 -16.96 -8.45 9.94
CA ILE A 35 -16.81 -7.43 8.90
C ILE A 35 -17.67 -7.78 7.71
N ASP A 36 -18.43 -6.79 7.26
CA ASP A 36 -19.10 -6.79 5.96
C ASP A 36 -18.62 -5.61 5.10
N VAL A 37 -18.70 -5.78 3.80
CA VAL A 37 -18.26 -4.78 2.81
C VAL A 37 -19.43 -4.30 1.98
N ILE A 38 -19.56 -2.99 1.83
CA ILE A 38 -20.44 -2.37 0.83
C ILE A 38 -19.56 -1.78 -0.27
N THR A 39 -19.77 -2.25 -1.51
CA THR A 39 -19.00 -1.80 -2.68
C THR A 39 -19.91 -1.31 -3.80
N GLY A 40 -19.35 -0.50 -4.71
CA GLY A 40 -20.03 -0.02 -5.89
C GLY A 40 -19.83 -0.91 -7.10
N ARG A 41 -20.81 -0.93 -8.00
CA ARG A 41 -20.68 -1.46 -9.36
C ARG A 41 -21.24 -0.46 -10.37
N PRO A 42 -20.85 -0.51 -11.67
CA PRO A 42 -21.39 0.39 -12.68
C PRO A 42 -22.94 0.33 -12.76
N LEU A 43 -23.55 1.42 -13.18
CA LEU A 43 -24.98 1.43 -13.52
C LEU A 43 -25.28 0.47 -14.67
N LEU A 44 -24.41 0.47 -15.68
CA LEU A 44 -24.47 -0.41 -16.84
C LEU A 44 -23.26 -1.35 -16.84
N GLY A 45 -23.49 -2.64 -17.04
CA GLY A 45 -22.44 -3.66 -17.06
C GLY A 45 -22.30 -4.47 -15.76
N HIS A 46 -21.24 -5.28 -15.71
CA HIS A 46 -20.95 -6.17 -14.59
C HIS A 46 -19.78 -5.66 -13.76
N ALA A 47 -19.68 -6.11 -12.51
CA ALA A 47 -18.47 -5.95 -11.70
C ALA A 47 -17.28 -6.58 -12.42
N VAL A 48 -16.15 -5.89 -12.44
CA VAL A 48 -14.91 -6.39 -13.06
C VAL A 48 -14.31 -7.51 -12.20
N TYR A 49 -14.43 -7.36 -10.89
CA TYR A 49 -13.96 -8.35 -9.92
C TYR A 49 -15.15 -8.93 -9.15
N PRO A 50 -15.28 -10.26 -9.07
CA PRO A 50 -16.30 -10.89 -8.26
C PRO A 50 -16.05 -10.60 -6.78
N PRO A 51 -17.10 -10.66 -5.93
CA PRO A 51 -16.95 -10.61 -4.49
C PRO A 51 -16.00 -11.73 -4.00
N GLU A 52 -15.24 -11.44 -2.96
CA GLU A 52 -14.43 -12.45 -2.29
C GLU A 52 -15.34 -13.45 -1.58
N PRO A 53 -15.15 -14.78 -1.78
CA PRO A 53 -16.06 -15.78 -1.25
C PRO A 53 -16.08 -15.86 0.29
N ASP A 54 -15.02 -15.40 0.94
CA ASP A 54 -14.81 -15.38 2.38
C ASP A 54 -15.22 -14.06 3.05
N ILE A 55 -15.76 -13.09 2.27
CA ILE A 55 -16.13 -11.75 2.78
C ILE A 55 -17.57 -11.43 2.39
N GLU A 56 -18.43 -11.21 3.40
CA GLU A 56 -19.80 -10.76 3.17
C GLU A 56 -19.78 -9.41 2.43
N THR A 57 -20.29 -9.40 1.19
CA THR A 57 -20.21 -8.23 0.32
C THR A 57 -21.57 -7.86 -0.25
N THR A 58 -22.00 -6.63 0.01
CA THR A 58 -23.16 -6.01 -0.63
C THR A 58 -22.71 -5.09 -1.76
N THR A 59 -23.25 -5.30 -2.97
CA THR A 59 -22.90 -4.49 -4.14
C THR A 59 -24.03 -3.51 -4.47
N LEU A 60 -23.72 -2.22 -4.55
CA LEU A 60 -24.64 -1.15 -4.90
C LEU A 60 -24.43 -0.68 -6.34
N ARG A 61 -25.51 -0.38 -7.07
CA ARG A 61 -25.39 0.31 -8.36
C ARG A 61 -25.12 1.80 -8.10
N SER A 62 -23.98 2.28 -8.57
CA SER A 62 -23.54 3.67 -8.44
C SER A 62 -22.90 4.14 -9.74
N PRO A 63 -23.09 5.39 -10.18
CA PRO A 63 -22.33 5.94 -11.28
C PRO A 63 -20.85 5.83 -10.94
N TYR A 64 -20.07 5.27 -11.86
CA TYR A 64 -18.63 5.14 -11.68
C TYR A 64 -17.89 6.15 -12.55
N ALA A 65 -17.76 7.36 -12.04
CA ALA A 65 -17.10 8.44 -12.75
C ALA A 65 -15.59 8.24 -12.91
N ARG A 66 -14.96 7.39 -12.06
CA ARG A 66 -13.51 7.20 -12.07
C ARG A 66 -13.00 6.53 -13.35
N GLU A 67 -13.74 5.60 -13.94
CA GLU A 67 -13.39 5.02 -15.23
C GLU A 67 -13.42 6.07 -16.35
N PHE A 68 -14.42 6.93 -16.34
CA PHE A 68 -14.51 8.08 -17.23
C PHE A 68 -13.33 9.04 -17.02
N VAL A 69 -12.94 9.30 -15.77
CA VAL A 69 -11.78 10.12 -15.41
C VAL A 69 -10.48 9.55 -15.92
N TYR A 70 -10.23 8.24 -15.73
CA TYR A 70 -9.01 7.61 -16.23
C TYR A 70 -8.92 7.66 -17.76
N ARG A 71 -10.04 7.52 -18.47
CA ARG A 71 -10.09 7.62 -19.93
C ARG A 71 -9.96 9.06 -20.45
N THR A 72 -10.31 10.05 -19.63
CA THR A 72 -10.34 11.46 -20.04
C THR A 72 -9.23 12.32 -19.43
N GLN A 73 -8.35 11.76 -18.62
CA GLN A 73 -7.22 12.49 -17.99
C GLN A 73 -6.32 13.23 -18.97
N SER A 74 -6.24 12.77 -20.22
CA SER A 74 -5.48 13.41 -21.30
C SER A 74 -6.20 14.57 -21.99
N TRP A 75 -7.49 14.81 -21.69
CA TRP A 75 -8.28 15.84 -22.37
C TRP A 75 -8.12 17.18 -21.66
N ARG A 76 -7.42 18.12 -22.33
CA ARG A 76 -7.27 19.50 -21.84
C ARG A 76 -8.64 20.15 -21.66
N GLY A 77 -8.92 20.68 -20.46
CA GLY A 77 -10.14 21.43 -20.14
C GLY A 77 -11.21 20.67 -19.33
N PHE A 78 -11.13 19.36 -19.18
CA PHE A 78 -12.14 18.56 -18.46
C PHE A 78 -11.95 18.48 -16.94
N GLY A 79 -10.88 19.05 -16.36
CA GLY A 79 -10.54 18.88 -14.94
C GLY A 79 -11.64 19.27 -13.95
N ARG A 80 -12.37 20.36 -14.19
CA ARG A 80 -13.48 20.82 -13.32
C ARG A 80 -14.69 19.87 -13.38
N LEU A 81 -15.09 19.44 -14.58
CA LEU A 81 -16.22 18.53 -14.80
C LEU A 81 -15.92 17.15 -14.21
N THR A 82 -14.69 16.70 -14.37
CA THR A 82 -14.15 15.46 -13.82
C THR A 82 -14.21 15.44 -12.29
N MET A 83 -13.74 16.53 -11.66
CA MET A 83 -13.78 16.65 -10.20
C MET A 83 -15.22 16.74 -9.67
N TRP A 84 -16.12 17.41 -10.39
CA TRP A 84 -17.53 17.49 -10.03
C TRP A 84 -18.20 16.11 -10.13
N SER A 85 -17.93 15.36 -11.19
CA SER A 85 -18.51 14.01 -11.36
C SER A 85 -17.99 13.02 -10.31
N LEU A 86 -16.71 13.09 -9.94
CA LEU A 86 -16.13 12.26 -8.86
C LEU A 86 -16.77 12.59 -7.50
N HIS A 87 -17.01 13.86 -7.23
CA HIS A 87 -17.64 14.32 -6.00
C HIS A 87 -19.08 13.84 -5.89
N GLY A 88 -19.88 14.00 -6.95
CA GLY A 88 -21.26 13.55 -7.01
C GLY A 88 -21.41 12.03 -6.92
N ASP A 89 -20.48 11.28 -7.54
CA ASP A 89 -20.45 9.82 -7.48
C ASP A 89 -20.12 9.32 -6.06
N GLU A 90 -19.18 9.96 -5.37
CA GLU A 90 -18.86 9.63 -3.98
C GLU A 90 -20.06 9.92 -3.05
N GLU A 91 -20.68 11.08 -3.20
CA GLU A 91 -21.86 11.47 -2.41
C GLU A 91 -23.01 10.48 -2.60
N LEU A 92 -23.35 10.15 -3.86
CA LEU A 92 -24.43 9.21 -4.16
C LEU A 92 -24.13 7.82 -3.59
N PHE A 93 -22.90 7.33 -3.76
CA PHE A 93 -22.51 6.04 -3.18
C PHE A 93 -22.69 6.04 -1.65
N CYS A 94 -22.19 7.07 -0.96
CA CYS A 94 -22.32 7.18 0.49
C CYS A 94 -23.79 7.21 0.94
N ARG A 95 -24.66 7.98 0.26
CA ARG A 95 -26.10 8.03 0.55
C ARG A 95 -26.75 6.65 0.40
N LEU A 96 -26.49 5.96 -0.71
CA LEU A 96 -27.02 4.61 -0.95
C LEU A 96 -26.51 3.60 0.09
N ALA A 97 -25.23 3.68 0.45
CA ALA A 97 -24.64 2.81 1.45
C ALA A 97 -25.25 3.03 2.84
N PHE A 98 -25.39 4.27 3.29
CA PHE A 98 -26.02 4.58 4.57
C PHE A 98 -27.51 4.21 4.61
N ASN A 99 -28.26 4.41 3.53
CA ASN A 99 -29.64 3.93 3.42
C ASN A 99 -29.71 2.39 3.51
N ARG A 100 -28.76 1.69 2.89
CA ARG A 100 -28.68 0.23 2.99
C ARG A 100 -28.36 -0.25 4.39
N ILE A 101 -27.47 0.43 5.11
CA ILE A 101 -27.16 0.15 6.51
C ILE A 101 -28.39 0.41 7.38
N ALA A 102 -29.04 1.56 7.22
CA ALA A 102 -30.22 1.93 8.01
C ALA A 102 -31.38 0.92 7.90
N ALA A 103 -31.51 0.25 6.76
CA ALA A 103 -32.52 -0.79 6.52
C ALA A 103 -32.19 -2.16 7.17
N ARG A 104 -31.04 -2.31 7.82
CA ARG A 104 -30.62 -3.57 8.45
C ARG A 104 -31.27 -3.73 9.83
N PRO A 105 -31.60 -4.96 10.23
CA PRO A 105 -32.12 -5.22 11.58
C PRO A 105 -31.08 -4.96 12.66
N GLN A 106 -29.81 -5.12 12.35
CA GLN A 106 -28.67 -4.85 13.25
C GLN A 106 -27.73 -3.84 12.63
N GLN A 107 -27.51 -2.75 13.36
CA GLN A 107 -26.59 -1.69 12.95
C GLN A 107 -25.13 -2.08 13.24
N PRO A 108 -24.15 -1.55 12.49
CA PRO A 108 -22.75 -1.74 12.81
C PRO A 108 -22.36 -0.95 14.07
N ASP A 109 -21.33 -1.44 14.78
CA ASP A 109 -20.70 -0.70 15.87
C ASP A 109 -19.84 0.45 15.32
N LEU A 110 -19.31 0.30 14.08
CA LEU A 110 -18.49 1.30 13.39
C LEU A 110 -18.61 1.15 11.87
N VAL A 111 -18.57 2.26 11.16
CA VAL A 111 -18.40 2.30 9.70
C VAL A 111 -16.99 2.79 9.36
N LEU A 112 -16.21 2.00 8.59
CA LEU A 112 -14.95 2.43 8.00
C LEU A 112 -15.14 2.81 6.54
N ALA A 113 -14.88 4.07 6.20
CA ALA A 113 -14.97 4.61 4.86
C ALA A 113 -13.56 4.69 4.22
N HIS A 114 -13.29 3.84 3.21
CA HIS A 114 -12.02 3.84 2.49
C HIS A 114 -11.99 4.90 1.39
N ALA A 115 -11.18 5.95 1.58
CA ALA A 115 -11.06 7.08 0.65
C ALA A 115 -12.41 7.71 0.26
N LEU A 116 -13.35 7.74 1.19
CA LEU A 116 -14.67 8.36 1.04
C LEU A 116 -14.77 9.56 1.99
N HIS A 117 -14.34 10.70 1.49
CA HIS A 117 -14.13 11.93 2.28
C HIS A 117 -15.43 12.55 2.77
N GLN A 118 -16.53 12.34 2.04
CA GLN A 118 -17.85 12.91 2.34
C GLN A 118 -18.68 12.02 3.29
N ALA A 119 -18.23 10.78 3.57
CA ALA A 119 -18.94 9.85 4.41
C ALA A 119 -19.29 10.44 5.80
N PRO A 120 -18.39 11.15 6.51
CA PRO A 120 -18.72 11.71 7.83
C PRO A 120 -19.86 12.74 7.81
N ARG A 121 -19.95 13.55 6.74
CA ARG A 121 -21.02 14.54 6.58
C ARG A 121 -22.38 13.91 6.33
N LEU A 122 -22.40 12.75 5.66
CA LEU A 122 -23.61 12.06 5.21
C LEU A 122 -24.09 11.00 6.19
N ALA A 123 -23.29 10.71 7.22
CA ALA A 123 -23.60 9.70 8.22
C ALA A 123 -24.82 10.09 9.09
N PRO A 124 -25.66 9.12 9.49
CA PRO A 124 -26.87 9.39 10.29
C PRO A 124 -26.59 9.75 11.76
N GLY A 125 -25.34 9.63 12.24
CA GLY A 125 -24.99 9.91 13.64
C GLY A 125 -25.43 8.85 14.65
N THR A 126 -25.86 7.68 14.20
CA THR A 126 -26.27 6.55 15.07
C THR A 126 -25.12 5.63 15.45
N TYR A 127 -24.05 5.63 14.69
CA TYR A 127 -22.79 4.90 14.86
C TYR A 127 -21.63 5.80 14.45
N PRO A 128 -20.40 5.53 14.94
CA PRO A 128 -19.21 6.30 14.54
C PRO A 128 -18.79 5.98 13.10
N VAL A 129 -18.19 7.01 12.46
CA VAL A 129 -17.60 6.88 11.11
C VAL A 129 -16.13 7.23 11.17
N ALA A 130 -15.28 6.22 10.91
CA ALA A 130 -13.85 6.40 10.67
C ALA A 130 -13.56 6.49 9.17
N VAL A 131 -12.60 7.32 8.77
CA VAL A 131 -12.16 7.44 7.38
C VAL A 131 -10.70 7.02 7.26
N TYR A 132 -10.45 6.03 6.40
CA TYR A 132 -9.09 5.69 6.01
C TYR A 132 -8.65 6.51 4.80
N LEU A 133 -7.50 7.18 4.92
CA LEU A 133 -6.92 8.07 3.93
C LEU A 133 -5.62 7.47 3.37
N PRO A 134 -5.60 6.95 2.14
CA PRO A 134 -4.39 6.37 1.54
C PRO A 134 -3.34 7.42 1.13
N GLY A 135 -3.68 8.70 1.25
CA GLY A 135 -2.83 9.85 0.91
C GLY A 135 -3.55 11.16 1.16
N PRO A 136 -2.91 12.30 0.85
CA PRO A 136 -3.48 13.62 1.06
C PRO A 136 -4.79 13.81 0.27
N PRO A 137 -5.90 14.20 0.94
CA PRO A 137 -7.14 14.53 0.29
C PRO A 137 -7.05 15.91 -0.39
N HIS A 138 -7.94 16.17 -1.34
CA HIS A 138 -8.11 17.54 -1.82
C HIS A 138 -8.66 18.43 -0.71
N THR A 139 -8.17 19.67 -0.59
CA THR A 139 -8.48 20.60 0.52
C THR A 139 -9.98 20.86 0.72
N ARG A 140 -10.78 20.80 -0.34
CA ARG A 140 -12.24 20.93 -0.32
C ARG A 140 -12.95 19.93 0.62
N TYR A 141 -12.33 18.78 0.90
CA TYR A 141 -12.89 17.74 1.75
C TYR A 141 -12.53 17.88 3.23
N ILE A 142 -11.64 18.80 3.57
CA ILE A 142 -11.20 18.99 4.97
C ILE A 142 -12.39 19.24 5.91
N PRO A 143 -13.40 20.10 5.56
CA PRO A 143 -14.55 20.31 6.45
C PRO A 143 -15.39 19.05 6.70
N ASP A 144 -15.49 18.16 5.72
CA ASP A 144 -16.21 16.88 5.89
C ASP A 144 -15.38 15.91 6.73
N LEU A 145 -14.07 15.84 6.52
CA LEU A 145 -13.15 14.99 7.28
C LEU A 145 -13.03 15.43 8.76
N GLN A 146 -13.20 16.72 9.06
CA GLN A 146 -13.23 17.21 10.44
C GLN A 146 -14.43 16.67 11.25
N ARG A 147 -15.47 16.17 10.59
CA ARG A 147 -16.64 15.54 11.21
C ARG A 147 -16.47 14.05 11.49
N ALA A 148 -15.41 13.42 10.95
CA ALA A 148 -15.17 12.00 11.18
C ALA A 148 -14.93 11.72 12.68
N ASP A 149 -15.33 10.57 13.19
CA ASP A 149 -15.03 10.17 14.57
C ASP A 149 -13.57 9.78 14.71
N ALA A 150 -12.96 9.20 13.65
CA ALA A 150 -11.53 8.99 13.54
C ALA A 150 -11.04 9.17 12.09
N LEU A 151 -9.78 9.57 11.96
CA LEU A 151 -9.03 9.52 10.71
C LEU A 151 -7.91 8.52 10.86
N ILE A 152 -7.75 7.62 9.89
CA ILE A 152 -6.75 6.57 9.90
C ILE A 152 -5.93 6.69 8.61
N SER A 153 -4.63 6.49 8.69
CA SER A 153 -3.74 6.45 7.54
C SER A 153 -2.56 5.54 7.82
N ASP A 154 -1.64 5.44 6.88
CA ASP A 154 -0.40 4.67 7.03
C ASP A 154 0.81 5.40 6.46
N GLY A 155 1.98 5.09 7.00
CA GLY A 155 3.27 5.53 6.49
C GLY A 155 3.42 7.06 6.45
N TYR A 156 3.97 7.58 5.36
CA TYR A 156 4.25 9.01 5.22
C TYR A 156 3.00 9.89 5.31
N ALA A 157 1.89 9.42 4.74
CA ALA A 157 0.63 10.16 4.79
C ALA A 157 0.14 10.36 6.22
N ALA A 158 0.24 9.36 7.09
CA ALA A 158 -0.17 9.47 8.48
C ALA A 158 0.56 10.61 9.23
N LYS A 159 1.81 10.92 8.85
CA LYS A 159 2.60 12.01 9.44
C LYS A 159 2.25 13.40 8.88
N GLN A 160 1.87 13.46 7.61
CA GLN A 160 1.56 14.75 6.97
C GLN A 160 0.12 15.22 7.20
N LEU A 161 -0.82 14.29 7.23
CA LEU A 161 -2.25 14.59 7.33
C LEU A 161 -2.64 15.40 8.58
N PRO A 162 -2.07 15.17 9.77
CA PRO A 162 -2.42 15.97 10.95
C PRO A 162 -2.22 17.48 10.75
N ALA A 163 -1.10 17.88 10.15
CA ALA A 163 -0.82 19.28 9.86
C ALA A 163 -1.76 19.86 8.79
N MET A 164 -2.14 19.04 7.80
CA MET A 164 -3.02 19.45 6.70
C MET A 164 -4.48 19.59 7.14
N ILE A 165 -4.97 18.66 7.97
CA ILE A 165 -6.39 18.59 8.34
C ILE A 165 -6.67 19.33 9.65
N GLY A 166 -5.65 19.56 10.47
CA GLY A 166 -5.78 20.23 11.78
C GLY A 166 -6.31 19.32 12.89
N ARG A 167 -6.13 17.97 12.77
CA ARG A 167 -6.54 17.01 13.80
C ARG A 167 -5.70 15.74 13.79
N HIS A 168 -5.82 14.95 14.84
CA HIS A 168 -5.14 13.66 14.97
C HIS A 168 -5.54 12.68 13.85
N VAL A 169 -4.56 11.92 13.37
CA VAL A 169 -4.72 10.81 12.43
C VAL A 169 -4.02 9.60 13.03
N ASP A 170 -4.73 8.50 13.17
CA ASP A 170 -4.17 7.24 13.65
C ASP A 170 -3.27 6.62 12.58
N ASP A 171 -2.02 6.35 12.94
CA ASP A 171 -1.06 5.68 12.07
C ASP A 171 -1.13 4.16 12.28
N VAL A 172 -1.73 3.48 11.31
CA VAL A 172 -1.82 2.01 11.31
C VAL A 172 -1.04 1.47 10.12
N LEU A 173 0.22 1.12 10.38
CA LEU A 173 1.10 0.56 9.35
C LEU A 173 0.53 -0.72 8.76
N LYS A 174 0.79 -0.91 7.47
CA LYS A 174 0.41 -2.13 6.73
C LYS A 174 1.08 -3.35 7.32
N GLY A 175 0.48 -4.50 7.01
CA GLY A 175 1.08 -5.79 7.25
C GLY A 175 1.69 -6.43 6.00
N VAL A 176 2.41 -7.50 6.22
CA VAL A 176 2.87 -8.45 5.19
C VAL A 176 2.43 -9.86 5.56
N ASP A 177 2.15 -10.66 4.55
CA ASP A 177 1.88 -12.09 4.72
C ASP A 177 3.21 -12.84 4.96
N ILE A 178 3.50 -13.09 6.23
CA ILE A 178 4.75 -13.72 6.67
C ILE A 178 4.80 -15.22 6.40
N ASP A 179 3.69 -15.84 6.04
CA ASP A 179 3.60 -17.27 5.69
C ASP A 179 3.91 -17.46 4.20
N THR A 180 3.44 -16.56 3.35
CA THR A 180 3.74 -16.52 1.91
C THR A 180 5.14 -15.97 1.66
N PHE A 181 5.48 -14.83 2.27
CA PHE A 181 6.80 -14.22 2.19
C PHE A 181 7.65 -14.69 3.37
N THR A 182 8.46 -15.71 3.10
CA THR A 182 9.36 -16.36 4.07
C THR A 182 10.70 -16.65 3.40
N PRO A 183 11.81 -16.68 4.16
CA PRO A 183 13.12 -17.09 3.63
C PRO A 183 13.14 -18.53 3.12
N ASP A 184 12.27 -19.38 3.68
CA ASP A 184 12.24 -20.80 3.39
C ASP A 184 11.35 -21.11 2.18
N GLY A 185 11.80 -22.04 1.33
CA GLY A 185 11.05 -22.52 0.18
C GLY A 185 11.84 -22.49 -1.13
N PRO A 186 11.19 -22.77 -2.26
CA PRO A 186 11.82 -22.80 -3.56
C PRO A 186 12.32 -21.42 -3.98
N ASN A 187 13.41 -21.40 -4.77
CA ASN A 187 13.96 -20.20 -5.38
C ASN A 187 14.15 -20.40 -6.90
N GLU A 188 14.45 -19.32 -7.61
CA GLU A 188 14.57 -19.32 -9.08
C GLU A 188 16.04 -19.48 -9.56
N ARG A 189 17.04 -19.62 -8.66
CA ARG A 189 18.46 -19.54 -9.06
C ARG A 189 18.83 -20.54 -10.15
N ALA A 190 18.50 -21.81 -9.97
CA ALA A 190 18.81 -22.85 -10.93
C ALA A 190 18.03 -22.68 -12.25
N VAL A 191 16.70 -22.47 -12.15
CA VAL A 191 15.80 -22.34 -13.33
C VAL A 191 16.18 -21.12 -14.16
N GLN A 192 16.60 -20.05 -13.53
CA GLN A 192 16.92 -18.78 -14.19
C GLN A 192 18.43 -18.63 -14.53
N GLY A 193 19.26 -19.64 -14.25
CA GLY A 193 20.72 -19.56 -14.47
C GLY A 193 21.36 -18.43 -13.64
N LEU A 194 20.95 -18.27 -12.39
CA LEU A 194 21.48 -17.29 -11.44
C LEU A 194 22.47 -17.91 -10.45
N GLU A 195 22.84 -19.17 -10.64
CA GLU A 195 23.85 -19.85 -9.82
C GLU A 195 25.20 -19.13 -9.94
N GLY A 196 25.86 -18.91 -8.81
CA GLY A 196 27.12 -18.15 -8.75
C GLY A 196 26.99 -16.67 -9.08
N LYS A 197 25.80 -16.13 -9.30
CA LYS A 197 25.56 -14.69 -9.50
C LYS A 197 25.26 -13.99 -8.17
N LYS A 198 25.61 -12.71 -8.10
CA LYS A 198 25.14 -11.79 -7.06
C LYS A 198 23.85 -11.12 -7.55
N VAL A 199 22.73 -11.39 -6.89
CA VAL A 199 21.40 -11.00 -7.38
C VAL A 199 20.84 -9.83 -6.57
N VAL A 200 20.65 -8.70 -7.26
CA VAL A 200 19.87 -7.56 -6.78
C VAL A 200 18.45 -7.70 -7.28
N ILE A 201 17.45 -7.67 -6.42
CA ILE A 201 16.04 -7.71 -6.82
C ILE A 201 15.37 -6.36 -6.62
N CYS A 202 14.59 -5.93 -7.61
CA CYS A 202 13.69 -4.78 -7.52
C CYS A 202 12.31 -5.17 -8.01
N VAL A 203 11.30 -5.07 -7.13
CA VAL A 203 9.90 -5.38 -7.44
C VAL A 203 9.13 -4.07 -7.47
N THR A 204 8.71 -3.61 -8.66
CA THR A 204 8.04 -2.32 -8.79
C THR A 204 7.39 -2.13 -10.16
N ARG A 205 6.47 -1.17 -10.27
CA ARG A 205 5.97 -0.71 -11.58
C ARG A 205 7.06 0.06 -12.32
N LEU A 206 7.17 -0.15 -13.63
CA LEU A 206 8.15 0.55 -14.47
C LEU A 206 7.61 1.93 -14.91
N VAL A 207 7.54 2.86 -13.94
CA VAL A 207 7.00 4.23 -14.09
C VAL A 207 8.00 5.27 -13.58
N PRO A 208 7.93 6.55 -14.03
CA PRO A 208 8.94 7.57 -13.72
C PRO A 208 9.24 7.76 -12.24
N ILE A 209 8.22 7.75 -11.38
CA ILE A 209 8.37 7.95 -9.92
C ILE A 209 9.27 6.90 -9.25
N LYS A 210 9.51 5.74 -9.90
CA LYS A 210 10.36 4.67 -9.39
C LYS A 210 11.84 4.87 -9.70
N ASN A 211 12.17 5.86 -10.51
CA ASN A 211 13.53 6.28 -10.86
C ASN A 211 14.48 5.13 -11.20
N LEU A 212 14.00 4.18 -12.00
CA LEU A 212 14.80 3.03 -12.45
C LEU A 212 16.01 3.40 -13.31
N PRO A 213 16.03 4.55 -14.03
CA PRO A 213 17.27 5.05 -14.65
C PRO A 213 18.43 5.21 -13.66
N MET A 214 18.17 5.70 -12.44
CA MET A 214 19.19 5.80 -11.38
C MET A 214 19.63 4.40 -10.93
N MET A 215 18.73 3.44 -10.79
CA MET A 215 19.03 2.04 -10.47
C MET A 215 19.97 1.42 -11.51
N LEU A 216 19.73 1.63 -12.81
CA LEU A 216 20.59 1.11 -13.87
C LEU A 216 22.00 1.71 -13.81
N LYS A 217 22.13 3.00 -13.52
CA LYS A 217 23.44 3.65 -13.30
C LYS A 217 24.17 3.02 -12.10
N ALA A 218 23.46 2.83 -10.98
CA ALA A 218 24.04 2.19 -9.81
C ALA A 218 24.52 0.76 -10.11
N VAL A 219 23.74 -0.03 -10.86
CA VAL A 219 24.15 -1.38 -11.28
C VAL A 219 25.37 -1.35 -12.20
N ALA A 220 25.48 -0.36 -13.08
CA ALA A 220 26.68 -0.19 -13.92
C ALA A 220 27.95 0.06 -13.07
N LEU A 221 27.83 0.86 -12.00
CA LEU A 221 28.92 1.09 -11.05
C LEU A 221 29.24 -0.18 -10.24
N VAL A 222 28.23 -0.89 -9.75
CA VAL A 222 28.40 -2.17 -9.04
C VAL A 222 29.13 -3.17 -9.92
N ARG A 223 28.75 -3.30 -11.19
CA ARG A 223 29.34 -4.28 -12.12
C ARG A 223 30.83 -4.11 -12.35
N GLN A 224 31.37 -2.91 -12.24
CA GLN A 224 32.81 -2.65 -12.34
C GLN A 224 33.60 -3.37 -11.24
N ARG A 225 32.97 -3.64 -10.08
CA ARG A 225 33.63 -4.32 -8.93
C ARG A 225 33.08 -5.73 -8.69
N GLN A 226 31.84 -5.99 -9.15
CA GLN A 226 31.15 -7.29 -9.09
C GLN A 226 30.66 -7.69 -10.49
N PRO A 227 31.53 -8.23 -11.37
CA PRO A 227 31.18 -8.55 -12.77
C PRO A 227 30.04 -9.57 -12.90
N ASN A 228 29.83 -10.40 -11.88
CA ASN A 228 28.75 -11.42 -11.83
C ASN A 228 27.43 -10.91 -11.27
N VAL A 229 27.27 -9.58 -11.04
CA VAL A 229 25.99 -9.01 -10.56
C VAL A 229 24.90 -9.14 -11.62
N VAL A 230 23.68 -9.44 -11.15
CA VAL A 230 22.46 -9.43 -11.95
C VAL A 230 21.40 -8.60 -11.22
N LEU A 231 20.76 -7.68 -11.94
CA LEU A 231 19.55 -6.99 -11.49
C LEU A 231 18.32 -7.71 -12.04
N ALA A 232 17.48 -8.27 -11.17
CA ALA A 232 16.18 -8.78 -11.51
C ALA A 232 15.12 -7.69 -11.30
N LEU A 233 14.56 -7.16 -12.39
CA LEU A 233 13.45 -6.18 -12.38
C LEU A 233 12.14 -6.91 -12.58
N ILE A 234 11.32 -6.94 -11.52
CA ILE A 234 10.00 -7.57 -11.52
C ILE A 234 8.93 -6.48 -11.55
N GLY A 235 8.05 -6.59 -12.54
CA GLY A 235 6.96 -5.67 -12.78
C GLY A 235 6.90 -5.18 -14.21
N GLU A 236 5.87 -4.40 -14.50
CA GLU A 236 5.59 -3.85 -15.83
C GLU A 236 5.34 -2.36 -15.77
N GLY A 237 5.42 -1.73 -16.92
CA GLY A 237 5.09 -0.31 -17.07
C GLY A 237 5.64 0.30 -18.36
N PRO A 238 5.17 1.51 -18.67
CA PRO A 238 5.47 2.19 -19.94
C PRO A 238 6.96 2.52 -20.15
N GLN A 239 7.76 2.53 -19.07
CA GLN A 239 9.20 2.83 -19.19
C GLN A 239 10.05 1.64 -19.65
N LYS A 240 9.51 0.42 -19.77
CA LYS A 240 10.32 -0.76 -20.13
C LYS A 240 11.21 -0.54 -21.37
N PRO A 241 10.69 -0.06 -22.52
CA PRO A 241 11.53 0.14 -23.71
C PRO A 241 12.68 1.13 -23.49
N LEU A 242 12.42 2.21 -22.75
CA LEU A 242 13.43 3.21 -22.41
C LEU A 242 14.51 2.61 -21.49
N LEU A 243 14.12 1.82 -20.51
CA LEU A 243 15.05 1.17 -19.57
C LEU A 243 15.90 0.12 -20.27
N GLU A 244 15.37 -0.64 -21.22
CA GLU A 244 16.13 -1.57 -22.05
C GLU A 244 17.16 -0.86 -22.92
N GLN A 245 16.81 0.31 -23.49
CA GLN A 245 17.73 1.14 -24.24
C GLN A 245 18.86 1.67 -23.33
N GLN A 246 18.51 2.22 -22.17
CA GLN A 246 19.49 2.73 -21.21
C GLN A 246 20.44 1.63 -20.69
N ALA A 247 19.94 0.42 -20.46
CA ALA A 247 20.78 -0.71 -20.07
C ALA A 247 21.83 -1.05 -21.15
N ARG A 248 21.46 -0.95 -22.44
CA ARG A 248 22.41 -1.12 -23.55
C ARG A 248 23.46 0.02 -23.59
N GLU A 249 23.01 1.28 -23.46
CA GLU A 249 23.86 2.45 -23.45
C GLU A 249 24.90 2.43 -22.30
N LEU A 250 24.47 1.91 -21.13
CA LEU A 250 25.33 1.73 -19.95
C LEU A 250 26.21 0.46 -20.01
N GLY A 251 26.06 -0.38 -21.04
CA GLY A 251 26.80 -1.63 -21.17
C GLY A 251 26.45 -2.71 -20.14
N VAL A 252 25.20 -2.68 -19.61
CA VAL A 252 24.72 -3.63 -18.57
C VAL A 252 23.51 -4.44 -19.00
N ALA A 253 23.16 -4.44 -20.28
CA ALA A 253 21.97 -5.13 -20.78
C ALA A 253 21.94 -6.64 -20.44
N ASP A 254 23.08 -7.30 -20.42
CA ASP A 254 23.26 -8.71 -20.06
C ASP A 254 23.18 -8.96 -18.54
N ALA A 255 23.33 -7.92 -17.72
CA ALA A 255 23.21 -7.95 -16.27
C ALA A 255 21.80 -7.56 -15.78
N VAL A 256 20.90 -7.11 -16.66
CA VAL A 256 19.54 -6.70 -16.28
C VAL A 256 18.52 -7.66 -16.85
N ARG A 257 17.71 -8.25 -15.98
CA ARG A 257 16.61 -9.15 -16.36
C ARG A 257 15.28 -8.48 -16.12
N PHE A 258 14.54 -8.18 -17.18
CA PHE A 258 13.17 -7.72 -17.14
C PHE A 258 12.24 -8.93 -17.05
N VAL A 259 11.88 -9.34 -15.83
CA VAL A 259 11.10 -10.55 -15.56
C VAL A 259 9.62 -10.40 -15.98
N GLY A 260 9.12 -9.17 -15.96
CA GLY A 260 7.70 -8.90 -16.21
C GLY A 260 6.87 -8.94 -14.92
N TYR A 261 5.54 -8.92 -15.07
CA TYR A 261 4.62 -9.01 -13.94
C TYR A 261 4.59 -10.44 -13.38
N LEU A 262 4.66 -10.55 -12.07
CA LEU A 262 4.45 -11.80 -11.35
C LEU A 262 3.27 -11.66 -10.38
N SER A 263 2.54 -12.76 -10.19
CA SER A 263 1.52 -12.86 -9.16
C SER A 263 2.12 -12.84 -7.76
N GLN A 264 1.32 -12.51 -6.76
CA GLN A 264 1.75 -12.55 -5.35
C GLN A 264 2.23 -13.95 -4.92
N SER A 265 1.71 -15.01 -5.51
CA SER A 265 2.14 -16.38 -5.24
C SER A 265 3.48 -16.76 -5.89
N SER A 266 3.86 -16.10 -6.98
CA SER A 266 5.10 -16.38 -7.72
C SER A 266 6.27 -15.47 -7.31
N THR A 267 6.00 -14.33 -6.71
CA THR A 267 7.04 -13.35 -6.32
C THR A 267 7.96 -13.84 -5.19
N PRO A 268 7.52 -14.64 -4.19
CA PRO A 268 8.38 -15.08 -3.09
C PRO A 268 9.60 -15.89 -3.53
N SER A 269 9.48 -16.74 -4.56
CA SER A 269 10.61 -17.52 -5.08
C SER A 269 11.73 -16.63 -5.65
N TRP A 270 11.37 -15.48 -6.20
CA TRP A 270 12.34 -14.49 -6.69
C TRP A 270 13.01 -13.72 -5.54
N TYR A 271 12.26 -13.34 -4.49
CA TYR A 271 12.89 -12.75 -3.30
C TYR A 271 13.92 -13.71 -2.70
N ARG A 272 13.60 -15.01 -2.56
CA ARG A 272 14.51 -16.04 -2.08
C ARG A 272 15.73 -16.30 -2.98
N SER A 273 15.68 -15.82 -4.21
CA SER A 273 16.82 -15.92 -5.15
C SER A 273 17.80 -14.77 -5.02
N ALA A 274 17.42 -13.70 -4.33
CA ALA A 274 18.21 -12.49 -4.24
C ALA A 274 19.18 -12.48 -3.04
N ASP A 275 20.20 -11.64 -3.15
CA ASP A 275 21.14 -11.34 -2.07
C ASP A 275 20.82 -10.01 -1.41
N VAL A 276 20.18 -9.07 -2.14
CA VAL A 276 19.77 -7.76 -1.64
C VAL A 276 18.54 -7.26 -2.39
N PHE A 277 17.63 -6.63 -1.68
CA PHE A 277 16.49 -5.91 -2.26
C PHE A 277 16.83 -4.44 -2.47
N ALA A 278 16.44 -3.88 -3.62
CA ALA A 278 16.72 -2.51 -4.01
C ALA A 278 15.46 -1.74 -4.42
N LEU A 279 15.32 -0.48 -3.97
CA LEU A 279 14.21 0.41 -4.34
C LEU A 279 14.68 1.84 -4.52
N SER A 280 14.69 2.34 -5.77
CA SER A 280 15.26 3.64 -6.16
C SER A 280 14.23 4.77 -6.27
N SER A 281 13.05 4.62 -5.70
CA SER A 281 11.91 5.54 -5.88
C SER A 281 12.23 6.99 -5.54
N ASP A 282 11.64 7.91 -6.28
CA ASP A 282 11.63 9.35 -5.95
C ASP A 282 10.62 9.70 -4.86
N PHE A 283 9.61 8.84 -4.67
CA PHE A 283 8.62 8.90 -3.61
C PHE A 283 7.89 7.56 -3.46
N ASP A 284 7.68 7.14 -2.23
CA ASP A 284 6.77 6.05 -1.85
C ASP A 284 6.08 6.41 -0.53
N ASN A 285 4.76 6.22 -0.45
CA ASN A 285 4.04 6.43 0.80
C ASN A 285 4.32 5.29 1.79
N SER A 286 4.11 4.06 1.33
CA SER A 286 4.16 2.86 2.17
C SER A 286 4.35 1.64 1.25
N PRO A 287 5.60 1.33 0.84
CA PRO A 287 5.86 0.30 -0.17
C PRO A 287 5.78 -1.12 0.40
N ASN A 288 4.76 -1.88 0.01
CA ASN A 288 4.58 -3.28 0.43
C ASN A 288 5.80 -4.15 0.08
N VAL A 289 6.43 -3.90 -1.06
CA VAL A 289 7.57 -4.66 -1.57
C VAL A 289 8.79 -4.64 -0.64
N VAL A 290 8.93 -3.59 0.18
CA VAL A 290 9.96 -3.53 1.24
C VAL A 290 9.63 -4.52 2.35
N LEU A 291 8.38 -4.57 2.78
CA LEU A 291 7.93 -5.53 3.81
C LEU A 291 8.03 -6.98 3.32
N GLU A 292 7.72 -7.21 2.04
CA GLU A 292 7.86 -8.52 1.38
C GLU A 292 9.33 -8.96 1.36
N ALA A 293 10.25 -8.07 0.98
CA ALA A 293 11.68 -8.32 1.00
C ALA A 293 12.20 -8.60 2.43
N MET A 294 11.81 -7.78 3.41
CA MET A 294 12.14 -7.98 4.82
C MET A 294 11.61 -9.33 5.33
N ALA A 295 10.38 -9.68 4.99
CA ALA A 295 9.76 -10.95 5.37
C ALA A 295 10.50 -12.16 4.76
N CYS A 296 11.05 -12.01 3.54
CA CYS A 296 11.92 -13.01 2.91
C CYS A 296 13.37 -12.98 3.43
N GLY A 297 13.70 -12.14 4.41
CA GLY A 297 15.01 -12.09 5.04
C GLY A 297 16.09 -11.41 4.19
N LEU A 298 15.71 -10.45 3.34
CA LEU A 298 16.67 -9.68 2.54
C LEU A 298 17.09 -8.38 3.21
N PRO A 299 18.35 -7.97 3.14
CA PRO A 299 18.75 -6.61 3.43
C PRO A 299 18.13 -5.65 2.40
N VAL A 300 17.84 -4.43 2.82
CA VAL A 300 17.17 -3.42 2.00
C VAL A 300 18.12 -2.28 1.69
N VAL A 301 18.29 -1.94 0.40
CA VAL A 301 18.91 -0.70 -0.07
C VAL A 301 17.83 0.13 -0.75
N ALA A 302 17.52 1.31 -0.22
CA ALA A 302 16.47 2.15 -0.77
C ALA A 302 16.84 3.63 -0.73
N THR A 303 16.17 4.44 -1.55
CA THR A 303 16.26 5.90 -1.43
C THR A 303 15.52 6.38 -0.19
N ASP A 304 16.06 7.40 0.49
CA ASP A 304 15.48 7.99 1.70
C ASP A 304 14.35 8.95 1.34
N VAL A 305 13.18 8.39 1.04
CA VAL A 305 12.01 9.15 0.59
C VAL A 305 10.72 8.64 1.21
N GLY A 306 9.75 9.54 1.39
CA GLY A 306 8.41 9.19 1.85
C GLY A 306 8.40 8.41 3.15
N GLY A 307 7.69 7.28 3.17
CA GLY A 307 7.51 6.43 4.35
C GLY A 307 8.55 5.32 4.52
N LEU A 308 9.66 5.33 3.79
CA LEU A 308 10.68 4.26 3.87
C LEU A 308 11.26 4.13 5.29
N ARG A 309 11.44 5.25 5.99
CA ARG A 309 11.96 5.28 7.39
C ARG A 309 11.02 4.62 8.40
N GLU A 310 9.75 4.40 8.06
CA GLU A 310 8.81 3.69 8.94
C GLU A 310 9.13 2.18 9.01
N TYR A 311 9.74 1.66 7.96
CA TYR A 311 10.04 0.25 7.78
C TYR A 311 11.53 -0.03 7.93
N VAL A 312 12.37 0.77 7.30
CA VAL A 312 13.82 0.59 7.26
C VAL A 312 14.47 1.53 8.28
N ASN A 313 14.97 0.95 9.37
CA ASN A 313 15.75 1.67 10.40
C ASN A 313 17.24 1.33 10.21
N PRO A 314 18.05 2.20 9.54
CA PRO A 314 19.46 1.97 9.37
C PRO A 314 20.22 1.96 10.72
N PRO A 315 21.28 1.16 10.90
CA PRO A 315 21.79 0.15 9.97
C PRO A 315 21.13 -1.23 10.10
N ALA A 316 20.22 -1.42 11.07
CA ALA A 316 19.69 -2.74 11.42
C ALA A 316 18.91 -3.41 10.28
N HIS A 317 18.15 -2.64 9.48
CA HIS A 317 17.28 -3.18 8.44
C HIS A 317 17.83 -2.97 7.03
N GLY A 318 18.88 -2.16 6.86
CA GLY A 318 19.39 -1.82 5.54
C GLY A 318 20.06 -0.46 5.49
N VAL A 319 20.14 0.08 4.27
CA VAL A 319 20.72 1.40 3.99
C VAL A 319 19.71 2.26 3.25
N LEU A 320 19.49 3.49 3.75
CA LEU A 320 18.77 4.54 3.04
C LEU A 320 19.74 5.55 2.47
N THR A 321 19.70 5.76 1.14
CA THR A 321 20.61 6.64 0.41
C THR A 321 19.92 7.93 -0.02
N PRO A 322 20.64 9.01 -0.28
CA PRO A 322 20.07 10.22 -0.84
C PRO A 322 19.34 9.94 -2.17
N LYS A 323 18.20 10.61 -2.37
CA LYS A 323 17.43 10.52 -3.61
C LYS A 323 18.28 10.92 -4.82
N GLY A 324 18.29 10.08 -5.86
CA GLY A 324 18.98 10.34 -7.12
C GLY A 324 20.50 10.12 -7.09
N ASP A 325 21.08 9.74 -5.97
CA ASP A 325 22.51 9.48 -5.81
C ASP A 325 22.84 8.03 -6.16
N ALA A 326 23.23 7.82 -7.42
CA ALA A 326 23.59 6.49 -7.94
C ALA A 326 24.88 5.95 -7.33
N ASP A 327 25.85 6.81 -6.96
CA ASP A 327 27.12 6.42 -6.36
C ASP A 327 26.92 5.90 -4.93
N ALA A 328 26.20 6.65 -4.09
CA ALA A 328 25.83 6.21 -2.74
C ALA A 328 24.99 4.92 -2.78
N PHE A 329 24.08 4.80 -3.75
CA PHE A 329 23.25 3.61 -3.92
C PHE A 329 24.08 2.39 -4.33
N ALA A 330 25.03 2.57 -5.26
CA ALA A 330 25.97 1.52 -5.68
C ALA A 330 26.87 1.07 -4.53
N ALA A 331 27.40 2.03 -3.74
CA ALA A 331 28.21 1.72 -2.56
C ALA A 331 27.43 0.88 -1.55
N ALA A 332 26.18 1.25 -1.25
CA ALA A 332 25.32 0.50 -0.35
C ALA A 332 25.00 -0.93 -0.85
N LEU A 333 24.80 -1.11 -2.16
CA LEU A 333 24.65 -2.44 -2.76
C LEU A 333 25.91 -3.28 -2.59
N LEU A 334 27.10 -2.69 -2.89
CA LEU A 334 28.38 -3.38 -2.76
C LEU A 334 28.68 -3.81 -1.33
N ASP A 335 28.28 -3.04 -0.33
CA ASP A 335 28.45 -3.38 1.08
C ASP A 335 27.79 -4.74 1.41
N TYR A 336 26.60 -5.01 0.89
CA TYR A 336 25.92 -6.29 1.10
C TYR A 336 26.37 -7.40 0.16
N LEU A 337 26.69 -7.07 -1.10
CA LEU A 337 27.13 -8.05 -2.08
C LEU A 337 28.53 -8.61 -1.77
N ASN A 338 29.38 -7.84 -1.07
CA ASN A 338 30.73 -8.22 -0.68
C ASN A 338 30.80 -8.85 0.72
N ASP A 339 29.84 -8.59 1.58
CA ASP A 339 29.81 -9.09 2.96
C ASP A 339 28.53 -9.92 3.20
N GLU A 340 28.63 -11.22 2.92
CA GLU A 340 27.51 -12.14 3.08
C GLU A 340 27.09 -12.33 4.55
N ASP A 341 27.99 -12.20 5.50
CA ASP A 341 27.66 -12.33 6.92
C ASP A 341 26.82 -11.15 7.39
N ARG A 342 27.20 -9.95 6.97
CA ARG A 342 26.42 -8.73 7.19
C ARG A 342 25.05 -8.83 6.50
N ALA A 343 25.02 -9.27 5.24
CA ALA A 343 23.76 -9.45 4.51
C ALA A 343 22.82 -10.43 5.24
N ARG A 344 23.34 -11.58 5.67
CA ARG A 344 22.57 -12.57 6.45
C ARG A 344 22.14 -12.06 7.81
N ALA A 345 22.97 -11.31 8.53
CA ALA A 345 22.61 -10.71 9.81
C ALA A 345 21.47 -9.71 9.65
N THR A 346 21.60 -8.74 8.74
CA THR A 346 20.55 -7.76 8.40
C THR A 346 19.25 -8.46 7.94
N GLY A 347 19.37 -9.52 7.14
CA GLY A 347 18.24 -10.31 6.69
C GLY A 347 17.47 -10.99 7.84
N ARG A 348 18.18 -11.52 8.85
CA ARG A 348 17.54 -12.07 10.06
C ARG A 348 16.80 -11.01 10.86
N ASP A 349 17.41 -9.84 11.04
CA ASP A 349 16.77 -8.71 11.76
C ASP A 349 15.52 -8.22 10.99
N ASN A 350 15.58 -8.18 9.67
CA ASN A 350 14.44 -7.85 8.80
C ASN A 350 13.32 -8.87 8.93
N ARG A 351 13.62 -10.16 8.87
CA ARG A 351 12.61 -11.20 9.10
C ARG A 351 11.98 -11.08 10.47
N HIS A 352 12.78 -10.88 11.51
CA HIS A 352 12.29 -10.66 12.86
C HIS A 352 11.34 -9.47 12.95
N ALA A 353 11.72 -8.31 12.37
CA ALA A 353 10.89 -7.13 12.34
C ALA A 353 9.59 -7.36 11.53
N ALA A 354 9.65 -8.06 10.40
CA ALA A 354 8.47 -8.41 9.61
C ALA A 354 7.46 -9.23 10.42
N VAL A 355 7.93 -10.23 11.19
CA VAL A 355 7.08 -11.08 12.03
C VAL A 355 6.49 -10.32 13.22
N THR A 356 7.34 -9.58 13.95
CA THR A 356 6.95 -9.01 15.26
C THR A 356 6.32 -7.63 15.18
N ARG A 357 6.56 -6.88 14.09
CA ARG A 357 6.11 -5.48 13.95
C ARG A 357 5.20 -5.26 12.75
N PHE A 358 5.39 -6.01 11.66
CA PHE A 358 4.78 -5.75 10.36
C PHE A 358 3.96 -6.91 9.80
N SER A 359 3.66 -7.96 10.60
CA SER A 359 2.71 -8.99 10.14
C SER A 359 1.28 -8.44 10.08
N TRP A 360 0.44 -9.02 9.23
CA TRP A 360 -0.99 -8.67 9.21
C TRP A 360 -1.68 -8.87 10.56
N ALA A 361 -1.24 -9.84 11.36
CA ALA A 361 -1.76 -10.05 12.71
C ALA A 361 -1.50 -8.84 13.62
N VAL A 362 -0.28 -8.30 13.60
CA VAL A 362 0.10 -7.11 14.39
C VAL A 362 -0.64 -5.86 13.90
N SER A 363 -0.68 -5.67 12.58
CA SER A 363 -1.38 -4.56 11.97
C SER A 363 -2.88 -4.58 12.28
N ALA A 364 -3.52 -5.75 12.17
CA ALA A 364 -4.93 -5.93 12.49
C ALA A 364 -5.24 -5.72 13.98
N ALA A 365 -4.36 -6.14 14.89
CA ALA A 365 -4.52 -5.87 16.31
C ALA A 365 -4.55 -4.36 16.60
N ARG A 366 -3.62 -3.59 16.01
CA ARG A 366 -3.61 -2.12 16.14
C ARG A 366 -4.88 -1.49 15.56
N MET A 367 -5.33 -1.96 14.39
CA MET A 367 -6.56 -1.46 13.76
C MET A 367 -7.79 -1.76 14.64
N ARG A 368 -7.88 -2.97 15.21
CA ARG A 368 -8.95 -3.33 16.16
C ARG A 368 -8.94 -2.43 17.39
N ASP A 369 -7.78 -2.10 17.93
CA ASP A 369 -7.66 -1.23 19.10
C ASP A 369 -8.10 0.20 18.78
N VAL A 370 -7.79 0.71 17.58
CA VAL A 370 -8.33 2.00 17.10
C VAL A 370 -9.86 1.92 17.02
N TYR A 371 -10.44 0.85 16.45
CA TYR A 371 -11.90 0.71 16.37
C TYR A 371 -12.56 0.67 17.74
N ALA A 372 -12.02 -0.12 18.68
CA ALA A 372 -12.55 -0.19 20.05
C ALA A 372 -12.55 1.19 20.71
N ARG A 373 -11.44 1.93 20.63
CA ARG A 373 -11.33 3.28 21.14
C ARG A 373 -12.37 4.23 20.55
N VAL A 374 -12.55 4.20 19.22
CA VAL A 374 -13.50 5.07 18.51
C VAL A 374 -14.95 4.78 18.92
N ILE A 375 -15.29 3.50 19.05
CA ILE A 375 -16.63 3.06 19.52
C ILE A 375 -16.89 3.56 20.95
N ASP A 376 -15.92 3.39 21.85
CA ASP A 376 -16.03 3.81 23.24
C ASP A 376 -16.14 5.35 23.39
N GLU A 377 -15.35 6.08 22.62
CA GLU A 377 -15.41 7.56 22.61
C GLU A 377 -16.76 8.07 22.08
N PHE A 378 -17.27 7.45 21.03
CA PHE A 378 -18.58 7.78 20.47
C PHE A 378 -19.72 7.51 21.47
N ALA A 379 -19.69 6.35 22.14
CA ALA A 379 -20.67 6.00 23.17
C ALA A 379 -20.65 7.00 24.34
N ARG A 380 -19.46 7.37 24.83
CA ARG A 380 -19.29 8.36 25.91
C ARG A 380 -19.83 9.73 25.52
N LYS A 381 -19.56 10.21 24.30
CA LYS A 381 -20.11 11.49 23.79
C LYS A 381 -21.64 11.51 23.75
N ARG A 382 -22.28 10.38 23.46
CA ARG A 382 -23.75 10.28 23.43
C ARG A 382 -24.39 10.17 24.80
N SER A 383 -23.68 9.62 25.78
CA SER A 383 -24.13 9.47 27.17
C SER A 383 -23.94 10.73 28.00
N ALA A 384 -23.10 11.67 27.55
CA ALA A 384 -22.88 12.94 28.24
C ALA A 384 -24.17 13.78 28.24
N PRO A 385 -24.60 14.35 29.38
CA PRO A 385 -25.71 15.26 29.43
C PRO A 385 -25.51 16.40 28.43
N ARG A 386 -26.50 16.66 27.58
CA ARG A 386 -26.48 17.87 26.76
C ARG A 386 -26.55 19.04 27.73
N GLU A 387 -25.46 19.81 27.86
CA GLU A 387 -25.53 21.11 28.50
C GLU A 387 -26.63 21.91 27.79
N VAL A 388 -27.71 22.17 28.51
CA VAL A 388 -28.78 23.04 28.05
C VAL A 388 -28.16 24.43 28.02
N ALA A 389 -27.78 24.89 26.81
CA ALA A 389 -27.36 26.27 26.62
C ALA A 389 -28.53 27.16 27.05
N SER A 390 -28.34 27.79 28.18
CA SER A 390 -29.26 28.82 28.75
C SER A 390 -29.05 30.14 28.00
#